data_49b7797e38e29c9946eea74de75ee50e
#
_entry.id   49b7797e38e29c9946eea74de75ee50e
#
_cell.length_a   1.000
_cell.length_b   1.000
_cell.length_c   1.000
_cell.angle_alpha   90.00
_cell.angle_beta   90.00
_cell.angle_gamma   90.00
#
_symmetry.space_group_name_H-M   'P 1'
#
loop_
_entity.id
_entity.type
_entity.pdbx_description
1 polymer ?
#
loop_
_entity_poly.entity_id
_entity_poly.type
_entity_poly.pdbx_seq_one_letter_code
_entity_poly.pdbx_strand_id
1 'polypeptide(L)'
;MDEKLTTYDPAEDLVSDEAMAVFVEEAFRTEDAGYVAHALGIVARAKGMTQIANETGLSREQLYRSFSANGNPTLKTTIAVMKALGIELTAEPHIREDSVA
;
A
#
# COMPACT_ATOMS: atom_id res chain seq x y z
N MET A 1 32.49 -7.09 8.51
CA MET A 1 31.67 -7.56 8.18
C MET A 1 30.42 -6.90 8.15
N ASP A 2 29.69 -7.08 7.80
CA ASP A 2 28.56 -6.43 7.56
C ASP A 2 27.54 -6.83 8.50
N GLU A 3 27.36 -6.04 9.45
CA GLU A 3 26.48 -6.41 10.45
C GLU A 3 25.13 -6.58 9.94
N LYS A 4 24.78 -6.01 8.85
CA LYS A 4 23.48 -6.23 8.42
C LYS A 4 23.26 -7.61 7.95
N LEU A 5 24.27 -8.32 7.67
CA LEU A 5 24.13 -9.70 7.32
C LEU A 5 23.71 -10.53 8.50
N THR A 6 24.09 -10.11 9.69
CA THR A 6 23.75 -10.87 10.85
C THR A 6 22.57 -10.32 11.55
N THR A 7 22.07 -9.18 11.12
CA THR A 7 20.97 -8.54 11.80
C THR A 7 19.73 -8.71 10.98
N TYR A 8 19.04 -9.77 11.19
CA TYR A 8 17.78 -9.99 10.49
C TYR A 8 16.70 -9.28 11.25
N ASP A 9 16.01 -8.39 10.58
CA ASP A 9 14.93 -7.63 11.18
C ASP A 9 13.64 -8.05 10.53
N PRO A 10 12.75 -8.75 11.25
CA PRO A 10 11.49 -9.19 10.64
C PRO A 10 10.68 -8.05 10.07
N ALA A 11 10.84 -6.85 10.60
CA ALA A 11 10.08 -5.73 10.08
C ALA A 11 10.48 -5.40 8.65
N GLU A 12 11.66 -5.78 8.24
CA GLU A 12 12.07 -5.52 6.87
C GLU A 12 11.30 -6.34 5.88
N ASP A 13 10.82 -7.49 6.28
CA ASP A 13 10.00 -8.30 5.40
C ASP A 13 8.68 -7.61 5.10
N LEU A 14 8.21 -6.81 6.05
CA LEU A 14 6.93 -6.13 5.86
C LEU A 14 7.05 -4.97 4.90
N VAL A 15 8.29 -4.51 4.65
CA VAL A 15 8.48 -3.41 3.72
C VAL A 15 9.15 -3.84 2.44
N SER A 16 9.33 -5.15 2.24
CA SER A 16 9.86 -5.60 0.96
C SER A 16 8.80 -5.36 -0.11
N ASP A 17 9.25 -5.12 -1.32
CA ASP A 17 8.33 -4.80 -2.40
C ASP A 17 7.33 -5.91 -2.61
N GLU A 18 7.78 -7.15 -2.52
CA GLU A 18 6.89 -8.27 -2.75
C GLU A 18 5.84 -8.40 -1.66
N ALA A 19 6.25 -8.26 -0.41
CA ALA A 19 5.31 -8.39 0.70
C ALA A 19 4.29 -7.27 0.66
N MET A 20 4.73 -6.07 0.32
CA MET A 20 3.82 -4.94 0.23
C MET A 20 2.81 -5.15 -0.87
N ALA A 21 3.27 -5.64 -2.02
CA ALA A 21 2.39 -5.84 -3.15
C ALA A 21 1.32 -6.88 -2.84
N VAL A 22 1.70 -7.97 -2.18
CA VAL A 22 0.74 -9.00 -1.82
C VAL A 22 -0.29 -8.46 -0.84
N PHE A 23 0.20 -7.72 0.16
CA PHE A 23 -0.70 -7.17 1.18
C PHE A 23 -1.72 -6.22 0.56
N VAL A 24 -1.25 -5.37 -0.34
CA VAL A 24 -2.12 -4.40 -0.99
C VAL A 24 -3.06 -5.10 -1.97
N GLU A 25 -2.55 -6.09 -2.68
CA GLU A 25 -3.38 -6.83 -3.62
C GLU A 25 -4.55 -7.49 -2.90
N GLU A 26 -4.28 -8.09 -1.76
CA GLU A 26 -5.34 -8.72 -1.00
C GLU A 26 -6.34 -7.72 -0.50
N ALA A 27 -5.87 -6.53 -0.14
CA ALA A 27 -6.79 -5.49 0.29
C ALA A 27 -7.73 -5.09 -0.85
N PHE A 28 -7.19 -4.95 -2.06
CA PHE A 28 -8.03 -4.59 -3.19
C PHE A 28 -9.04 -5.68 -3.52
N ARG A 29 -8.71 -6.93 -3.26
CA ARG A 29 -9.65 -8.02 -3.54
C ARG A 29 -10.88 -7.96 -2.65
N THR A 30 -10.81 -7.26 -1.54
CA THR A 30 -11.98 -7.11 -0.69
C THR A 30 -13.03 -6.19 -1.29
N GLU A 31 -12.60 -5.34 -2.24
CA GLU A 31 -13.48 -4.35 -2.85
C GLU A 31 -14.08 -3.42 -1.81
N ASP A 32 -13.43 -3.27 -0.68
CA ASP A 32 -13.87 -2.40 0.39
C ASP A 32 -12.93 -1.20 0.42
N ALA A 33 -13.43 -0.04 0.02
CA ALA A 33 -12.60 1.15 -0.12
C ALA A 33 -11.94 1.55 1.20
N GLY A 34 -12.67 1.43 2.30
CA GLY A 34 -12.11 1.78 3.60
C GLY A 34 -10.98 0.86 4.00
N TYR A 35 -11.15 -0.43 3.71
CA TYR A 35 -10.12 -1.39 4.03
C TYR A 35 -8.88 -1.16 3.17
N VAL A 36 -9.08 -0.84 1.90
CA VAL A 36 -7.96 -0.55 1.00
C VAL A 36 -7.21 0.68 1.48
N ALA A 37 -7.94 1.74 1.85
CA ALA A 37 -7.30 2.95 2.32
C ALA A 37 -6.48 2.67 3.58
N HIS A 38 -7.04 1.89 4.49
CA HIS A 38 -6.36 1.56 5.74
C HIS A 38 -5.11 0.73 5.46
N ALA A 39 -5.21 -0.25 4.56
CA ALA A 39 -4.09 -1.10 4.22
C ALA A 39 -2.95 -0.29 3.59
N LEU A 40 -3.29 0.63 2.70
CA LEU A 40 -2.28 1.48 2.11
C LEU A 40 -1.62 2.36 3.16
N GLY A 41 -2.37 2.80 4.15
CA GLY A 41 -1.80 3.56 5.24
C GLY A 41 -0.81 2.76 6.06
N ILE A 42 -1.12 1.49 6.30
CA ILE A 42 -0.21 0.62 7.03
C ILE A 42 1.11 0.46 6.28
N VAL A 43 1.03 0.20 4.99
CA VAL A 43 2.24 0.01 4.18
C VAL A 43 3.03 1.31 4.08
N ALA A 44 2.34 2.45 3.93
CA ALA A 44 3.02 3.73 3.83
C ALA A 44 3.76 4.05 5.12
N ARG A 45 3.15 3.74 6.26
CA ARG A 45 3.82 3.96 7.54
C ARG A 45 5.01 3.04 7.70
N ALA A 46 4.90 1.80 7.25
CA ALA A 46 6.00 0.86 7.34
C ALA A 46 7.18 1.30 6.47
N LYS A 47 6.88 1.87 5.32
CA LYS A 47 7.93 2.34 4.42
C LYS A 47 8.53 3.64 4.91
N GLY A 48 7.74 4.46 5.57
CA GLY A 48 8.22 5.73 6.07
C GLY A 48 7.37 6.88 5.56
N MET A 49 6.52 7.41 6.43
CA MET A 49 5.57 8.41 5.99
C MET A 49 6.25 9.68 5.48
N THR A 50 7.38 10.05 6.06
CA THR A 50 8.09 11.23 5.60
C THR A 50 8.56 11.06 4.17
N GLN A 51 9.08 9.88 3.84
CA GLN A 51 9.51 9.62 2.49
C GLN A 51 8.34 9.65 1.52
N ILE A 52 7.22 9.05 1.91
CA ILE A 52 6.05 9.05 1.05
C ILE A 52 5.53 10.47 0.85
N ALA A 53 5.54 11.27 1.90
CA ALA A 53 5.11 12.65 1.78
C ALA A 53 6.01 13.42 0.81
N ASN A 54 7.32 13.21 0.91
CA ASN A 54 8.24 13.89 0.01
C ASN A 54 8.03 13.49 -1.44
N GLU A 55 7.78 12.23 -1.68
CA GLU A 55 7.65 11.75 -3.05
C GLU A 55 6.31 12.09 -3.66
N THR A 56 5.28 12.22 -2.85
CA THR A 56 3.95 12.50 -3.38
C THR A 56 3.62 14.00 -3.39
N GLY A 57 4.37 14.78 -2.63
CA GLY A 57 4.04 16.19 -2.48
C GLY A 57 2.90 16.44 -1.52
N LEU A 58 2.45 15.41 -0.80
CA LEU A 58 1.36 15.55 0.14
C LEU A 58 1.94 15.71 1.55
N SER A 59 1.18 16.35 2.43
CA SER A 59 1.62 16.48 3.79
C SER A 59 1.41 15.17 4.53
N ARG A 60 2.19 14.95 5.58
CA ARG A 60 2.01 13.76 6.40
C ARG A 60 0.60 13.73 6.99
N GLU A 61 0.09 14.89 7.35
CA GLU A 61 -1.26 14.98 7.89
C GLU A 61 -2.30 14.52 6.91
N GLN A 62 -2.17 14.95 5.66
CA GLN A 62 -3.08 14.48 4.63
C GLN A 62 -3.00 12.99 4.43
N LEU A 63 -1.79 12.45 4.45
CA LEU A 63 -1.61 11.03 4.25
C LEU A 63 -2.24 10.23 5.38
N TYR A 64 -2.01 10.65 6.63
CA TYR A 64 -2.60 9.95 7.76
C TYR A 64 -4.12 10.00 7.71
N ARG A 65 -4.67 11.14 7.31
CA ARG A 65 -6.11 11.29 7.28
C ARG A 65 -6.72 10.50 6.14
N SER A 66 -6.12 10.56 4.98
CA SER A 66 -6.68 9.90 3.80
C SER A 66 -6.57 8.39 3.84
N PHE A 67 -5.49 7.90 4.44
CA PHE A 67 -5.23 6.47 4.44
C PHE A 67 -5.42 5.89 5.84
N SER A 68 -6.57 6.16 6.38
CA SER A 68 -7.01 5.58 7.65
C SER A 68 -8.27 4.78 7.39
N ALA A 69 -8.74 4.10 8.42
CA ALA A 69 -9.93 3.27 8.27
C ALA A 69 -11.14 4.07 7.83
N ASN A 70 -11.17 5.36 8.18
CA ASN A 70 -12.28 6.23 7.81
C ASN A 70 -11.91 7.16 6.68
N GLY A 71 -10.76 6.95 6.06
CA GLY A 71 -10.31 7.84 5.01
C GLY A 71 -10.94 7.51 3.68
N ASN A 72 -10.83 8.47 2.79
CA ASN A 72 -11.38 8.29 1.46
C ASN A 72 -10.48 9.05 0.49
N PRO A 73 -9.31 8.51 0.18
CA PRO A 73 -8.40 9.20 -0.72
C PRO A 73 -8.98 9.25 -2.12
N THR A 74 -8.65 10.30 -2.84
CA THR A 74 -9.05 10.34 -4.24
C THR A 74 -8.24 9.33 -5.01
N LEU A 75 -8.69 9.01 -6.19
CA LEU A 75 -7.94 8.12 -7.06
C LEU A 75 -6.57 8.71 -7.36
N LYS A 76 -6.51 10.01 -7.57
CA LYS A 76 -5.24 10.67 -7.85
C LYS A 76 -4.27 10.47 -6.68
N THR A 77 -4.73 10.67 -5.48
CA THR A 77 -3.90 10.50 -4.29
C THR A 77 -3.50 9.04 -4.12
N THR A 78 -4.43 8.12 -4.38
CA THR A 78 -4.15 6.70 -4.27
C THR A 78 -3.06 6.29 -5.26
N ILE A 79 -3.16 6.74 -6.49
CA ILE A 79 -2.17 6.41 -7.51
C ILE A 79 -0.81 6.98 -7.12
N ALA A 80 -0.78 8.21 -6.60
CA ALA A 80 0.48 8.82 -6.21
C ALA A 80 1.16 8.03 -5.09
N VAL A 81 0.38 7.59 -4.11
CA VAL A 81 0.95 6.84 -3.00
C VAL A 81 1.42 5.47 -3.46
N MET A 82 0.65 4.80 -4.30
CA MET A 82 1.07 3.49 -4.79
C MET A 82 2.34 3.60 -5.61
N LYS A 83 2.46 4.66 -6.40
CA LYS A 83 3.66 4.88 -7.16
C LYS A 83 4.86 5.09 -6.22
N ALA A 84 4.67 5.87 -5.16
CA ALA A 84 5.73 6.09 -4.20
C ALA A 84 6.10 4.81 -3.47
N LEU A 85 5.16 3.90 -3.31
CA LEU A 85 5.44 2.61 -2.69
C LEU A 85 6.08 1.62 -3.65
N GLY A 86 6.13 1.95 -4.94
CA GLY A 86 6.67 1.03 -5.91
C GLY A 86 5.72 -0.07 -6.30
N ILE A 87 4.43 0.15 -6.12
CA ILE A 87 3.43 -0.85 -6.43
C ILE A 87 2.59 -0.35 -7.59
N GLU A 88 2.41 -1.22 -8.57
CA GLU A 88 1.66 -0.86 -9.75
C GLU A 88 0.19 -1.11 -9.55
N LEU A 89 -0.64 -0.13 -9.91
CA LEU A 89 -2.07 -0.31 -9.86
C LEU A 89 -2.52 -0.74 -11.26
N THR A 90 -3.14 -1.89 -11.33
CA THR A 90 -3.53 -2.44 -12.61
C THR A 90 -4.91 -3.07 -12.50
N ALA A 91 -5.37 -3.66 -13.55
CA ALA A 91 -6.69 -4.27 -13.57
C ALA A 91 -6.60 -5.60 -14.28
N GLU A 92 -7.41 -6.54 -13.83
CA GLU A 92 -7.50 -7.84 -14.46
C GLU A 92 -8.95 -8.26 -14.52
N PRO A 93 -9.28 -9.12 -15.48
CA PRO A 93 -10.65 -9.61 -15.56
C PRO A 93 -11.01 -10.41 -14.32
N HIS A 94 -12.24 -10.26 -13.88
CA HIS A 94 -12.71 -11.02 -12.74
C HIS A 94 -13.29 -12.33 -13.30
N ILE A 95 -12.78 -13.44 -12.85
CA ILE A 95 -13.27 -14.73 -13.26
C ILE A 95 -14.23 -15.23 -12.21
N ARG A 96 -15.48 -15.42 -12.58
CA ARG A 96 -16.50 -15.90 -11.66
C ARG A 96 -16.97 -17.25 -12.10
N GLU A 97 -17.09 -18.14 -11.17
CA GLU A 97 -17.50 -19.49 -11.50
C GLU A 97 -18.90 -19.54 -12.03
N ASP A 98 -19.76 -18.70 -11.54
CA ASP A 98 -21.13 -18.72 -11.96
C ASP A 98 -21.30 -18.15 -13.35
N SER A 99 -20.28 -17.57 -13.93
CA SER A 99 -20.37 -17.08 -15.28
C SER A 99 -19.96 -18.11 -16.30
N VAL A 100 -19.54 -19.25 -15.84
CA VAL A 100 -19.19 -20.33 -16.73
C VAL A 100 -20.46 -21.07 -17.04
N ALA A 101 -20.86 -21.09 -18.22
CA ALA A 101 -22.07 -21.83 -18.44
C ALA A 101 -22.16 -22.33 -19.79
#